data_cc61957dfb45337f3ee0e7fc279e919f
#
_entry.id   cc61957dfb45337f3ee0e7fc279e919f
#
_cell.length_a   1.000
_cell.length_b   1.000
_cell.length_c   1.000
_cell.angle_alpha   90.00
_cell.angle_beta   90.00
_cell.angle_gamma   90.00
#
_symmetry.space_group_name_H-M   'P 1'
#
loop_
_entity.id
_entity.type
_entity.pdbx_description
1 polymer ?
#
loop_
_entity_poly.entity_id
_entity_poly.type
_entity_poly.pdbx_seq_one_letter_code
_entity_poly.pdbx_strand_id
1 'polypeptide(L)'
;ASDVYKRQQMDLAISEGVHFFDTAELYSVPPKKETWGITEKIIGNWLKSRKCRNKVIIASKVVGRSGMKWFRNKETRLNEQQINEAIDGSLKRLKTDYIDLYQLHWPDRQSNFFGKLGYKFEEESDFIDLKLQLEVLSDNVKKGKIRYIGLSNETPWGLMKFLSLAEKFGLPRIVSVQNPYSLLNRSYEVGMAEISIREKCGLLAYSPLAFGMLTGKYDNGAKPDGARLTLYSNMYTRYTKPKGLKYSEKFNSLAREYGLTPVQMALGFVNSRDFLTSNIIGATDLEQLKDNINSFRINLTDEVISEIEKIHDENPYPCP
;
A
#
# COMPACT_ATOMS: atom_id res chain seq x y z
N ALA A 1 3.17 -16.12 -11.58
CA ALA A 1 2.21 -17.10 -11.02
C ALA A 1 1.00 -17.19 -11.93
N SER A 2 0.48 -18.40 -12.20
CA SER A 2 -0.70 -18.63 -13.01
C SER A 2 -1.95 -18.00 -12.33
N ASP A 3 -3.00 -17.68 -13.12
CA ASP A 3 -4.28 -17.20 -12.61
C ASP A 3 -4.89 -18.18 -11.56
N VAL A 4 -4.74 -19.46 -11.78
CA VAL A 4 -5.19 -20.53 -10.87
C VAL A 4 -4.53 -20.39 -9.49
N TYR A 5 -3.23 -20.18 -9.45
CA TYR A 5 -2.46 -20.08 -8.21
C TYR A 5 -2.85 -18.84 -7.38
N LYS A 6 -3.08 -17.70 -8.04
CA LYS A 6 -3.55 -16.49 -7.36
C LYS A 6 -4.95 -16.65 -6.79
N ARG A 7 -5.82 -17.43 -7.45
CA ARG A 7 -7.14 -17.76 -6.91
C ARG A 7 -7.05 -18.63 -5.66
N GLN A 8 -6.12 -19.59 -5.62
CA GLN A 8 -5.87 -20.39 -4.42
C GLN A 8 -5.41 -19.53 -3.23
N GLN A 9 -4.58 -18.52 -3.47
CA GLN A 9 -4.19 -17.56 -2.43
C GLN A 9 -5.40 -16.78 -1.89
N MET A 10 -6.30 -16.32 -2.76
CA MET A 10 -7.51 -15.61 -2.33
C MET A 10 -8.50 -16.54 -1.60
N ASP A 11 -8.65 -17.78 -2.04
CA ASP A 11 -9.48 -18.78 -1.36
C ASP A 11 -8.93 -19.08 0.05
N LEU A 12 -7.60 -19.26 0.18
CA LEU A 12 -6.94 -19.43 1.46
C LEU A 12 -7.11 -18.19 2.36
N ALA A 13 -6.93 -16.99 1.83
CA ALA A 13 -7.10 -15.76 2.60
C ALA A 13 -8.50 -15.69 3.24
N ILE A 14 -9.56 -15.97 2.46
CA ILE A 14 -10.94 -16.01 3.00
C ILE A 14 -11.10 -17.10 4.08
N SER A 15 -10.56 -18.28 3.86
CA SER A 15 -10.68 -19.37 4.86
C SER A 15 -9.98 -19.03 6.18
N GLU A 16 -8.97 -18.16 6.15
CA GLU A 16 -8.25 -17.64 7.32
C GLU A 16 -8.85 -16.32 7.87
N GLY A 17 -10.01 -15.87 7.37
CA GLY A 17 -10.69 -14.67 7.84
C GLY A 17 -10.21 -13.36 7.23
N VAL A 18 -9.36 -13.39 6.21
CA VAL A 18 -8.88 -12.19 5.50
C VAL A 18 -9.82 -11.89 4.34
N HIS A 19 -10.59 -10.80 4.47
CA HIS A 19 -11.62 -10.42 3.50
C HIS A 19 -11.32 -9.11 2.75
N PHE A 20 -10.23 -8.42 3.04
CA PHE A 20 -9.84 -7.17 2.41
C PHE A 20 -8.79 -7.44 1.31
N PHE A 21 -9.12 -7.13 0.06
CA PHE A 21 -8.26 -7.31 -1.11
C PHE A 21 -7.92 -5.97 -1.75
N ASP A 22 -6.62 -5.63 -1.74
CA ASP A 22 -6.10 -4.41 -2.33
C ASP A 22 -5.51 -4.66 -3.70
N THR A 23 -5.89 -3.84 -4.67
CA THR A 23 -5.35 -3.82 -6.03
C THR A 23 -5.21 -2.40 -6.56
N ALA A 24 -4.89 -2.24 -7.83
CA ALA A 24 -4.85 -0.96 -8.54
C ALA A 24 -4.93 -1.17 -10.05
N GLU A 25 -5.37 -0.15 -10.79
CA GLU A 25 -5.32 -0.20 -12.26
C GLU A 25 -3.88 -0.39 -12.78
N LEU A 26 -2.88 0.11 -12.04
CA LEU A 26 -1.46 -0.01 -12.38
C LEU A 26 -0.97 -1.47 -12.38
N TYR A 27 -1.50 -2.33 -11.49
CA TYR A 27 -0.91 -3.62 -11.20
C TYR A 27 -1.13 -4.64 -12.34
N SER A 28 -0.13 -5.46 -12.64
CA SER A 28 1.00 -5.92 -11.80
C SER A 28 2.18 -4.93 -11.73
N VAL A 29 3.08 -5.19 -10.77
CA VAL A 29 4.35 -4.47 -10.57
C VAL A 29 5.50 -5.41 -10.91
N PRO A 30 6.52 -5.01 -11.69
CA PRO A 30 6.71 -3.68 -12.28
C PRO A 30 5.65 -3.33 -13.34
N PRO A 31 5.25 -2.04 -13.43
CA PRO A 31 4.22 -1.61 -14.38
C PRO A 31 4.70 -1.75 -15.82
N LYS A 32 3.88 -2.38 -16.66
CA LYS A 32 4.14 -2.56 -18.09
C LYS A 32 2.85 -2.38 -18.88
N LYS A 33 2.97 -1.90 -20.12
CA LYS A 33 1.84 -1.71 -21.03
C LYS A 33 1.02 -3.00 -21.23
N GLU A 34 1.69 -4.15 -21.25
CA GLU A 34 1.09 -5.45 -21.53
C GLU A 34 0.37 -6.05 -20.30
N THR A 35 0.71 -5.58 -19.09
CA THR A 35 0.26 -6.24 -17.85
C THR A 35 -0.54 -5.35 -16.90
N TRP A 36 -0.75 -4.06 -17.24
CA TRP A 36 -1.58 -3.19 -16.39
C TRP A 36 -3.03 -3.70 -16.29
N GLY A 37 -3.63 -3.56 -15.14
CA GLY A 37 -4.99 -4.00 -14.87
C GLY A 37 -5.17 -5.53 -14.79
N ILE A 38 -4.11 -6.33 -14.96
CA ILE A 38 -4.23 -7.79 -14.95
C ILE A 38 -4.64 -8.32 -13.56
N THR A 39 -4.20 -7.68 -12.47
CA THR A 39 -4.59 -8.10 -11.11
C THR A 39 -6.07 -7.87 -10.85
N GLU A 40 -6.63 -6.76 -11.30
CA GLU A 40 -8.08 -6.52 -11.25
C GLU A 40 -8.85 -7.53 -12.07
N LYS A 41 -8.38 -7.92 -13.26
CA LYS A 41 -8.99 -8.98 -14.07
C LYS A 41 -8.98 -10.33 -13.36
N ILE A 42 -7.88 -10.69 -12.70
CA ILE A 42 -7.77 -11.95 -11.93
C ILE A 42 -8.75 -11.95 -10.77
N ILE A 43 -8.82 -10.86 -10.00
CA ILE A 43 -9.79 -10.70 -8.89
C ILE A 43 -11.21 -10.77 -9.45
N GLY A 44 -11.52 -10.07 -10.53
CA GLY A 44 -12.85 -10.08 -11.15
C GLY A 44 -13.28 -11.47 -11.62
N ASN A 45 -12.37 -12.24 -12.21
CA ASN A 45 -12.61 -13.63 -12.58
C ASN A 45 -12.88 -14.52 -11.37
N TRP A 46 -12.12 -14.32 -10.30
CA TRP A 46 -12.29 -15.04 -9.03
C TRP A 46 -13.63 -14.69 -8.37
N LEU A 47 -13.97 -13.40 -8.23
CA LEU A 47 -15.25 -12.93 -7.69
C LEU A 47 -16.45 -13.57 -8.42
N LYS A 48 -16.41 -13.57 -9.77
CA LYS A 48 -17.44 -14.19 -10.59
C LYS A 48 -17.53 -15.70 -10.37
N SER A 49 -16.39 -16.39 -10.32
CA SER A 49 -16.36 -17.86 -10.16
C SER A 49 -16.80 -18.31 -8.76
N ARG A 50 -16.50 -17.56 -7.72
CA ARG A 50 -16.85 -17.89 -6.32
C ARG A 50 -18.19 -17.29 -5.87
N LYS A 51 -18.76 -16.35 -6.65
CA LYS A 51 -19.98 -15.61 -6.29
C LYS A 51 -19.89 -14.99 -4.89
N CYS A 52 -18.73 -14.42 -4.56
CA CYS A 52 -18.40 -13.97 -3.20
C CYS A 52 -18.25 -12.44 -3.07
N ARG A 53 -18.74 -11.64 -4.06
CA ARG A 53 -18.54 -10.18 -4.06
C ARG A 53 -19.00 -9.50 -2.76
N ASN A 54 -20.11 -9.93 -2.21
CA ASN A 54 -20.68 -9.37 -0.97
C ASN A 54 -19.99 -9.85 0.32
N LYS A 55 -19.03 -10.77 0.21
CA LYS A 55 -18.27 -11.31 1.35
C LYS A 55 -16.90 -10.69 1.50
N VAL A 56 -16.52 -9.79 0.58
CA VAL A 56 -15.18 -9.22 0.53
C VAL A 56 -15.22 -7.70 0.35
N ILE A 57 -14.19 -7.06 0.84
CA ILE A 57 -13.89 -5.64 0.63
C ILE A 57 -12.85 -5.55 -0.48
N ILE A 58 -13.18 -4.85 -1.54
CA ILE A 58 -12.27 -4.62 -2.67
C ILE A 58 -11.82 -3.17 -2.66
N ALA A 59 -10.50 -2.98 -2.60
CA ALA A 59 -9.87 -1.68 -2.80
C ALA A 59 -9.17 -1.63 -4.17
N SER A 60 -9.31 -0.52 -4.88
CA SER A 60 -8.55 -0.24 -6.09
C SER A 60 -8.10 1.22 -6.13
N LYS A 61 -7.28 1.59 -7.13
CA LYS A 61 -6.63 2.90 -7.18
C LYS A 61 -6.52 3.43 -8.61
N VAL A 62 -6.70 4.74 -8.77
CA VAL A 62 -6.33 5.46 -9.98
C VAL A 62 -4.88 5.91 -9.92
N VAL A 63 -4.15 5.77 -11.01
CA VAL A 63 -2.76 6.22 -11.15
C VAL A 63 -2.70 7.74 -11.02
N GLY A 64 -1.81 8.24 -10.14
CA GLY A 64 -1.51 9.65 -10.00
C GLY A 64 -0.74 10.21 -11.22
N ARG A 65 -0.23 11.45 -11.11
CA ARG A 65 0.52 12.10 -12.18
C ARG A 65 1.74 11.28 -12.62
N SER A 66 1.83 10.94 -13.90
CA SER A 66 3.00 10.26 -14.46
C SER A 66 3.06 10.39 -15.99
N GLY A 67 4.25 10.16 -16.55
CA GLY A 67 4.49 10.06 -18.00
C GLY A 67 4.04 8.75 -18.64
N MET A 68 3.39 7.84 -17.90
CA MET A 68 2.92 6.55 -18.42
C MET A 68 1.69 6.75 -19.32
N LYS A 69 1.89 6.76 -20.63
CA LYS A 69 0.82 7.10 -21.61
C LYS A 69 -0.11 5.94 -21.97
N TRP A 70 0.20 4.71 -21.58
CA TRP A 70 -0.55 3.53 -22.01
C TRP A 70 -1.90 3.33 -21.33
N PHE A 71 -2.20 4.02 -20.22
CA PHE A 71 -3.49 3.90 -19.54
C PHE A 71 -4.62 4.50 -20.38
N ARG A 72 -4.43 5.71 -20.89
CA ARG A 72 -5.45 6.53 -21.55
C ARG A 72 -4.91 7.27 -22.79
N ASN A 73 -3.82 6.75 -23.40
CA ASN A 73 -3.08 7.35 -24.52
C ASN A 73 -2.55 8.77 -24.27
N LYS A 74 -2.45 9.17 -23.00
CA LYS A 74 -1.93 10.46 -22.54
C LYS A 74 -1.31 10.32 -21.16
N GLU A 75 -0.57 11.31 -20.73
CA GLU A 75 -0.04 11.37 -19.36
C GLU A 75 -1.16 11.24 -18.34
N THR A 76 -0.87 10.54 -17.25
CA THR A 76 -1.86 10.34 -16.22
C THR A 76 -1.95 11.55 -15.31
N ARG A 77 -3.18 11.98 -15.04
CA ARG A 77 -3.53 13.11 -14.18
C ARG A 77 -4.77 12.77 -13.37
N LEU A 78 -4.94 13.44 -12.22
CA LEU A 78 -6.13 13.27 -11.37
C LEU A 78 -7.21 14.30 -11.70
N ASN A 79 -7.49 14.53 -12.98
CA ASN A 79 -8.62 15.35 -13.44
C ASN A 79 -9.91 14.52 -13.54
N GLU A 80 -11.03 15.22 -13.69
CA GLU A 80 -12.36 14.62 -13.73
C GLU A 80 -12.47 13.48 -14.74
N GLN A 81 -12.06 13.72 -16.00
CA GLN A 81 -12.14 12.74 -17.06
C GLN A 81 -11.38 11.46 -16.70
N GLN A 82 -10.12 11.59 -16.26
CA GLN A 82 -9.26 10.43 -16.02
C GLN A 82 -9.65 9.63 -14.77
N ILE A 83 -10.15 10.30 -13.72
CA ILE A 83 -10.68 9.62 -12.54
C ILE A 83 -11.91 8.79 -12.94
N ASN A 84 -12.84 9.36 -13.68
CA ASN A 84 -14.05 8.64 -14.13
C ASN A 84 -13.70 7.45 -15.03
N GLU A 85 -12.84 7.64 -16.04
CA GLU A 85 -12.36 6.57 -16.91
C GLU A 85 -11.66 5.44 -16.14
N ALA A 86 -10.87 5.79 -15.10
CA ALA A 86 -10.19 4.81 -14.27
C ALA A 86 -11.18 3.97 -13.44
N ILE A 87 -12.17 4.62 -12.81
CA ILE A 87 -13.21 3.94 -12.03
C ILE A 87 -13.99 2.97 -12.94
N ASP A 88 -14.47 3.45 -14.09
CA ASP A 88 -15.25 2.62 -15.01
C ASP A 88 -14.41 1.45 -15.57
N GLY A 89 -13.15 1.70 -15.87
CA GLY A 89 -12.20 0.67 -16.26
C GLY A 89 -11.98 -0.39 -15.17
N SER A 90 -11.81 0.03 -13.91
CA SER A 90 -11.64 -0.86 -12.77
C SER A 90 -12.88 -1.72 -12.51
N LEU A 91 -14.08 -1.13 -12.53
CA LEU A 91 -15.36 -1.85 -12.43
C LEU A 91 -15.51 -2.94 -13.49
N LYS A 92 -15.16 -2.60 -14.74
CA LYS A 92 -15.19 -3.56 -15.87
C LYS A 92 -14.20 -4.71 -15.65
N ARG A 93 -12.97 -4.43 -15.23
CA ARG A 93 -11.95 -5.47 -14.99
C ARG A 93 -12.28 -6.32 -13.78
N LEU A 94 -12.78 -5.72 -12.70
CA LEU A 94 -13.22 -6.40 -11.48
C LEU A 94 -14.55 -7.14 -11.63
N LYS A 95 -15.30 -6.91 -12.73
CA LYS A 95 -16.61 -7.53 -13.01
C LYS A 95 -17.60 -7.33 -11.86
N THR A 96 -17.69 -6.12 -11.36
CA THR A 96 -18.56 -5.71 -10.25
C THR A 96 -19.12 -4.32 -10.52
N ASP A 97 -20.27 -4.01 -9.92
CA ASP A 97 -20.94 -2.72 -10.08
C ASP A 97 -20.42 -1.66 -9.09
N TYR A 98 -19.67 -2.07 -8.07
CA TYR A 98 -19.11 -1.17 -7.06
C TYR A 98 -17.74 -1.61 -6.55
N ILE A 99 -16.94 -0.65 -6.11
CA ILE A 99 -15.69 -0.82 -5.39
C ILE A 99 -15.87 -0.29 -3.97
N ASP A 100 -15.43 -1.03 -2.95
CA ASP A 100 -15.64 -0.61 -1.57
C ASP A 100 -14.75 0.57 -1.18
N LEU A 101 -13.45 0.53 -1.52
CA LEU A 101 -12.52 1.62 -1.27
C LEU A 101 -11.80 2.02 -2.55
N TYR A 102 -11.96 3.27 -2.99
CA TYR A 102 -11.25 3.77 -4.15
C TYR A 102 -10.24 4.83 -3.76
N GLN A 103 -8.99 4.68 -4.21
CA GLN A 103 -7.87 5.45 -3.72
C GLN A 103 -7.20 6.26 -4.83
N LEU A 104 -6.74 7.46 -4.52
CA LEU A 104 -5.75 8.17 -5.32
C LEU A 104 -4.39 7.54 -5.04
N HIS A 105 -3.74 6.94 -6.06
CA HIS A 105 -2.55 6.09 -5.87
C HIS A 105 -1.31 6.85 -5.41
N TRP A 106 -1.16 8.10 -5.86
CA TRP A 106 -0.23 9.10 -5.36
C TRP A 106 -0.69 10.50 -5.79
N PRO A 107 -0.19 11.56 -5.15
CA PRO A 107 -0.59 12.93 -5.47
C PRO A 107 -0.37 13.30 -6.94
N ASP A 108 -1.23 14.13 -7.49
CA ASP A 108 -1.02 14.76 -8.82
C ASP A 108 0.00 15.91 -8.74
N ARG A 109 0.09 16.56 -7.59
CA ARG A 109 1.03 17.64 -7.30
C ARG A 109 2.44 17.15 -6.96
N GLN A 110 3.42 18.02 -7.04
CA GLN A 110 4.75 17.75 -6.51
C GLN A 110 4.69 17.58 -4.98
N SER A 111 5.17 16.45 -4.53
CA SER A 111 5.29 16.14 -3.12
C SER A 111 6.31 15.03 -2.87
N ASN A 112 6.68 14.82 -1.61
CA ASN A 112 7.57 13.74 -1.24
C ASN A 112 6.79 12.43 -1.15
N PHE A 113 7.03 11.52 -2.07
CA PHE A 113 6.56 10.14 -2.05
C PHE A 113 7.62 9.22 -2.67
N PHE A 114 7.44 7.90 -2.50
CA PHE A 114 8.35 6.86 -3.01
C PHE A 114 9.81 7.03 -2.57
N GLY A 115 10.03 7.40 -1.30
CA GLY A 115 11.37 7.45 -0.71
C GLY A 115 12.10 8.78 -0.89
N LYS A 116 11.41 9.84 -1.23
CA LYS A 116 11.97 11.19 -1.28
C LYS A 116 11.84 11.86 0.10
N LEU A 117 12.94 12.39 0.59
CA LEU A 117 13.01 13.30 1.74
C LEU A 117 13.48 14.68 1.26
N GLY A 118 13.10 15.72 1.98
CA GLY A 118 13.49 17.09 1.66
C GLY A 118 12.61 17.69 0.55
N TYR A 119 11.55 18.38 0.98
CA TYR A 119 10.62 19.04 0.06
C TYR A 119 11.24 20.30 -0.53
N LYS A 120 11.13 20.46 -1.85
CA LYS A 120 11.43 21.71 -2.56
C LYS A 120 10.15 22.17 -3.23
N PHE A 121 9.78 23.43 -2.95
CA PHE A 121 8.65 24.04 -3.64
C PHE A 121 9.07 24.43 -5.07
N GLU A 122 8.24 24.04 -6.03
CA GLU A 122 8.30 24.51 -7.41
C GLU A 122 6.87 24.92 -7.81
N GLU A 123 6.74 26.04 -8.49
CA GLU A 123 5.44 26.51 -8.95
C GLU A 123 4.90 25.59 -10.06
N GLU A 124 3.67 25.09 -9.88
CA GLU A 124 3.02 24.19 -10.82
C GLU A 124 1.91 24.94 -11.56
N SER A 125 2.15 25.31 -12.82
CA SER A 125 1.18 26.02 -13.66
C SER A 125 -0.05 25.16 -14.03
N ASP A 126 0.06 23.84 -13.89
CA ASP A 126 -0.95 22.85 -14.24
C ASP A 126 -1.49 22.07 -13.03
N PHE A 127 -1.42 22.67 -11.84
CA PHE A 127 -1.94 22.10 -10.60
C PHE A 127 -3.44 21.81 -10.70
N ILE A 128 -3.84 20.59 -10.34
CA ILE A 128 -5.25 20.19 -10.25
C ILE A 128 -5.72 20.33 -8.80
N ASP A 129 -6.73 21.18 -8.61
CA ASP A 129 -7.28 21.46 -7.27
C ASP A 129 -7.75 20.16 -6.58
N LEU A 130 -7.36 20.00 -5.33
CA LEU A 130 -7.77 18.86 -4.49
C LEU A 130 -9.28 18.82 -4.27
N LYS A 131 -9.94 20.00 -4.24
CA LYS A 131 -11.39 20.07 -4.16
C LYS A 131 -12.05 19.43 -5.38
N LEU A 132 -11.58 19.73 -6.60
CA LEU A 132 -12.08 19.11 -7.82
C LEU A 132 -11.92 17.58 -7.77
N GLN A 133 -10.74 17.10 -7.35
CA GLN A 133 -10.52 15.65 -7.22
C GLN A 133 -11.52 15.01 -6.25
N LEU A 134 -11.79 15.66 -5.10
CA LEU A 134 -12.74 15.16 -4.11
C LEU A 134 -14.18 15.23 -4.59
N GLU A 135 -14.57 16.27 -5.32
CA GLU A 135 -15.90 16.42 -5.92
C GLU A 135 -16.19 15.30 -6.94
N VAL A 136 -15.24 15.00 -7.82
CA VAL A 136 -15.37 13.90 -8.79
C VAL A 136 -15.54 12.54 -8.09
N LEU A 137 -14.76 12.29 -7.03
CA LEU A 137 -14.90 11.06 -6.23
C LEU A 137 -16.25 11.04 -5.49
N SER A 138 -16.71 12.17 -4.94
CA SER A 138 -18.03 12.33 -4.32
C SER A 138 -19.16 11.96 -5.27
N ASP A 139 -19.09 12.41 -6.52
CA ASP A 139 -20.10 12.09 -7.51
C ASP A 139 -20.13 10.59 -7.87
N ASN A 140 -18.98 9.93 -7.84
CA ASN A 140 -18.92 8.48 -8.00
C ASN A 140 -19.45 7.72 -6.78
N VAL A 141 -19.34 8.29 -5.57
CA VAL A 141 -20.00 7.76 -4.36
C VAL A 141 -21.53 7.89 -4.51
N LYS A 142 -22.04 9.06 -4.92
CA LYS A 142 -23.49 9.28 -5.16
C LYS A 142 -24.06 8.36 -6.23
N LYS A 143 -23.27 8.05 -7.26
CA LYS A 143 -23.64 7.09 -8.34
C LYS A 143 -23.55 5.62 -7.90
N GLY A 144 -23.07 5.34 -6.69
CA GLY A 144 -22.91 3.99 -6.15
C GLY A 144 -21.75 3.19 -6.76
N LYS A 145 -20.89 3.82 -7.56
CA LYS A 145 -19.73 3.15 -8.19
C LYS A 145 -18.60 2.86 -7.20
N ILE A 146 -18.42 3.74 -6.22
CA ILE A 146 -17.47 3.57 -5.11
C ILE A 146 -18.18 3.84 -3.78
N ARG A 147 -17.76 3.17 -2.70
CA ARG A 147 -18.38 3.37 -1.37
C ARG A 147 -17.62 4.36 -0.51
N TYR A 148 -16.29 4.20 -0.45
CA TYR A 148 -15.41 5.00 0.38
C TYR A 148 -14.23 5.51 -0.43
N ILE A 149 -13.66 6.64 0.01
CA ILE A 149 -12.53 7.31 -0.62
C ILE A 149 -11.32 7.17 0.30
N GLY A 150 -10.17 6.77 -0.29
CA GLY A 150 -8.88 6.74 0.38
C GLY A 150 -7.81 7.48 -0.41
N LEU A 151 -6.67 7.68 0.22
CA LEU A 151 -5.47 8.23 -0.40
C LEU A 151 -4.33 7.21 -0.32
N SER A 152 -3.32 7.36 -1.15
CA SER A 152 -2.10 6.57 -1.06
C SER A 152 -0.88 7.45 -1.37
N ASN A 153 0.24 7.14 -0.73
CA ASN A 153 1.47 7.93 -0.83
C ASN A 153 1.25 9.43 -0.56
N GLU A 154 0.34 9.72 0.35
CA GLU A 154 -0.06 11.08 0.66
C GLU A 154 0.77 11.67 1.81
N THR A 155 0.88 12.98 1.83
CA THR A 155 1.59 13.76 2.84
C THR A 155 0.64 14.26 3.94
N PRO A 156 1.16 14.65 5.12
CA PRO A 156 0.34 15.26 6.18
C PRO A 156 -0.48 16.46 5.67
N TRP A 157 0.15 17.35 4.89
CA TRP A 157 -0.53 18.50 4.31
C TRP A 157 -1.72 18.09 3.41
N GLY A 158 -1.49 17.13 2.51
CA GLY A 158 -2.53 16.72 1.57
C GLY A 158 -3.70 16.03 2.28
N LEU A 159 -3.42 15.14 3.24
CA LEU A 159 -4.47 14.50 4.02
C LEU A 159 -5.33 15.53 4.76
N MET A 160 -4.71 16.44 5.52
CA MET A 160 -5.45 17.49 6.25
C MET A 160 -6.22 18.41 5.31
N LYS A 161 -5.65 18.71 4.12
CA LYS A 161 -6.35 19.52 3.12
C LYS A 161 -7.60 18.84 2.59
N PHE A 162 -7.54 17.54 2.25
CA PHE A 162 -8.72 16.77 1.84
C PHE A 162 -9.77 16.68 2.94
N LEU A 163 -9.36 16.44 4.19
CA LEU A 163 -10.28 16.37 5.34
C LEU A 163 -10.99 17.72 5.57
N SER A 164 -10.24 18.82 5.55
CA SER A 164 -10.80 20.17 5.68
C SER A 164 -11.75 20.54 4.52
N LEU A 165 -11.44 20.12 3.29
CA LEU A 165 -12.32 20.33 2.15
C LEU A 165 -13.60 19.50 2.28
N ALA A 166 -13.49 18.26 2.74
CA ALA A 166 -14.66 17.40 2.99
C ALA A 166 -15.62 18.05 4.00
N GLU A 167 -15.09 18.52 5.13
CA GLU A 167 -15.88 19.20 6.16
C GLU A 167 -16.51 20.51 5.64
N LYS A 168 -15.70 21.38 5.03
CA LYS A 168 -16.14 22.69 4.54
C LYS A 168 -17.25 22.62 3.49
N PHE A 169 -17.21 21.61 2.62
CA PHE A 169 -18.12 21.50 1.47
C PHE A 169 -19.13 20.35 1.60
N GLY A 170 -19.20 19.67 2.74
CA GLY A 170 -20.12 18.54 2.96
C GLY A 170 -19.86 17.37 2.02
N LEU A 171 -18.58 17.13 1.68
CA LEU A 171 -18.15 16.04 0.80
C LEU A 171 -17.78 14.79 1.61
N PRO A 172 -17.75 13.59 1.00
CA PRO A 172 -17.31 12.38 1.69
C PRO A 172 -15.88 12.52 2.25
N ARG A 173 -15.70 12.11 3.51
CA ARG A 173 -14.37 12.09 4.16
C ARG A 173 -13.45 11.06 3.55
N ILE A 174 -12.15 11.35 3.60
CA ILE A 174 -11.12 10.33 3.43
C ILE A 174 -11.16 9.39 4.63
N VAL A 175 -11.25 8.08 4.38
CA VAL A 175 -11.38 7.07 5.46
C VAL A 175 -10.05 6.38 5.79
N SER A 176 -9.08 6.39 4.86
CA SER A 176 -7.78 5.75 5.07
C SER A 176 -6.69 6.36 4.19
N VAL A 177 -5.45 6.17 4.64
CA VAL A 177 -4.25 6.47 3.85
C VAL A 177 -3.42 5.21 3.69
N GLN A 178 -3.05 4.85 2.46
CA GLN A 178 -2.17 3.73 2.18
C GLN A 178 -0.75 4.23 1.93
N ASN A 179 0.11 4.14 2.94
CA ASN A 179 1.50 4.61 2.90
C ASN A 179 2.47 3.49 3.29
N PRO A 180 3.77 3.61 2.94
CA PRO A 180 4.77 2.65 3.38
C PRO A 180 4.96 2.73 4.89
N TYR A 181 5.02 1.56 5.55
CA TYR A 181 5.37 1.49 6.95
C TYR A 181 5.99 0.13 7.28
N SER A 182 7.14 0.15 7.92
CA SER A 182 7.90 -1.04 8.32
C SER A 182 8.99 -0.67 9.32
N LEU A 183 9.69 -1.65 9.89
CA LEU A 183 10.88 -1.42 10.72
C LEU A 183 11.98 -0.59 10.02
N LEU A 184 12.04 -0.60 8.67
CA LEU A 184 13.01 0.18 7.89
C LEU A 184 12.47 1.54 7.43
N ASN A 185 11.19 1.80 7.59
CA ASN A 185 10.56 3.07 7.20
C ASN A 185 9.46 3.44 8.19
N ARG A 186 9.79 4.29 9.15
CA ARG A 186 8.88 4.78 10.17
C ARG A 186 8.51 6.26 9.98
N SER A 187 8.72 6.80 8.76
CA SER A 187 8.44 8.20 8.45
C SER A 187 6.97 8.60 8.67
N TYR A 188 6.04 7.63 8.64
CA TYR A 188 4.63 7.86 8.96
C TYR A 188 4.41 8.38 10.38
N GLU A 189 5.23 7.98 11.33
CA GLU A 189 5.11 8.37 12.73
C GLU A 189 5.36 9.86 12.96
N VAL A 190 6.13 10.53 12.07
CA VAL A 190 6.54 11.92 12.25
C VAL A 190 5.38 12.93 12.16
N GLY A 191 4.42 12.68 11.30
CA GLY A 191 3.31 13.64 11.12
C GLY A 191 1.98 13.02 10.74
N MET A 192 1.96 11.78 10.26
CA MET A 192 0.73 11.11 9.82
C MET A 192 0.05 10.34 10.95
N ALA A 193 0.81 9.76 11.88
CA ALA A 193 0.28 8.93 12.95
C ALA A 193 -0.70 9.70 13.85
N GLU A 194 -0.34 10.93 14.28
CA GLU A 194 -1.22 11.77 15.08
C GLU A 194 -2.50 12.13 14.32
N ILE A 195 -2.39 12.48 13.03
CA ILE A 195 -3.55 12.77 12.19
C ILE A 195 -4.45 11.55 12.09
N SER A 196 -3.87 10.36 11.85
CA SER A 196 -4.64 9.12 11.74
C SER A 196 -5.49 8.84 12.99
N ILE A 197 -4.92 9.03 14.16
CA ILE A 197 -5.62 8.81 15.44
C ILE A 197 -6.69 9.87 15.68
N ARG A 198 -6.31 11.16 15.59
CA ARG A 198 -7.22 12.27 15.89
C ARG A 198 -8.35 12.41 14.90
N GLU A 199 -8.03 12.25 13.62
CA GLU A 199 -8.99 12.38 12.52
C GLU A 199 -9.69 11.05 12.19
N LYS A 200 -9.37 9.95 12.88
CA LYS A 200 -9.92 8.60 12.61
C LYS A 200 -9.78 8.20 11.12
N CYS A 201 -8.63 8.47 10.56
CA CYS A 201 -8.26 8.16 9.18
C CYS A 201 -7.01 7.26 9.19
N GLY A 202 -7.22 5.96 9.33
CA GLY A 202 -6.15 5.04 9.67
C GLY A 202 -5.24 4.65 8.51
N LEU A 203 -4.09 4.07 8.86
CA LEU A 203 -3.09 3.59 7.93
C LEU A 203 -3.45 2.22 7.37
N LEU A 204 -3.35 2.09 6.04
CA LEU A 204 -3.16 0.82 5.34
C LEU A 204 -1.66 0.69 5.04
N ALA A 205 -0.93 -0.07 5.85
CA ALA A 205 0.52 -0.16 5.75
C ALA A 205 0.94 -1.06 4.57
N TYR A 206 1.60 -0.50 3.56
CA TYR A 206 2.19 -1.32 2.50
C TYR A 206 3.69 -1.52 2.69
N SER A 207 4.23 -2.61 2.10
CA SER A 207 5.62 -3.05 2.20
C SER A 207 6.09 -3.27 3.65
N PRO A 208 5.30 -3.91 4.53
CA PRO A 208 5.68 -4.15 5.92
C PRO A 208 6.93 -5.03 6.04
N LEU A 209 7.20 -5.87 5.03
CA LEU A 209 8.40 -6.71 4.93
C LEU A 209 9.52 -6.09 4.06
N ALA A 210 9.43 -4.80 3.71
CA ALA A 210 10.45 -4.08 2.94
C ALA A 210 10.90 -4.85 1.68
N PHE A 211 9.95 -5.28 0.85
CA PHE A 211 10.18 -6.12 -0.35
C PHE A 211 10.88 -7.45 -0.06
N GLY A 212 10.81 -7.93 1.17
CA GLY A 212 11.40 -9.18 1.63
C GLY A 212 12.72 -9.03 2.36
N MET A 213 13.26 -7.81 2.53
CA MET A 213 14.46 -7.58 3.34
C MET A 213 14.27 -8.01 4.80
N LEU A 214 13.09 -7.77 5.36
CA LEU A 214 12.72 -8.14 6.72
C LEU A 214 12.20 -9.59 6.84
N THR A 215 12.59 -10.47 5.92
CA THR A 215 12.33 -11.92 6.01
C THR A 215 13.59 -12.74 6.29
N GLY A 216 14.76 -12.08 6.28
CA GLY A 216 16.06 -12.74 6.41
C GLY A 216 16.58 -13.43 5.15
N LYS A 217 15.79 -13.55 4.08
CA LYS A 217 16.18 -14.29 2.87
C LYS A 217 17.30 -13.63 2.05
N TYR A 218 17.60 -12.36 2.30
CA TYR A 218 18.69 -11.62 1.63
C TYR A 218 19.88 -11.36 2.57
N ASP A 219 19.85 -11.87 3.79
CA ASP A 219 20.93 -11.69 4.77
C ASP A 219 22.25 -12.25 4.20
N ASN A 220 23.35 -11.65 4.62
CA ASN A 220 24.70 -11.98 4.13
C ASN A 220 24.87 -11.88 2.60
N GLY A 221 24.10 -11.00 1.95
CA GLY A 221 24.17 -10.80 0.50
C GLY A 221 23.54 -11.92 -0.35
N ALA A 222 22.72 -12.79 0.26
CA ALA A 222 22.03 -13.86 -0.46
C ALA A 222 21.11 -13.31 -1.56
N LYS A 223 21.03 -14.04 -2.67
CA LYS A 223 20.20 -13.70 -3.85
C LYS A 223 19.33 -14.89 -4.26
N PRO A 224 18.28 -15.21 -3.48
CA PRO A 224 17.44 -16.37 -3.80
C PRO A 224 16.81 -16.26 -5.19
N ASP A 225 16.76 -17.36 -5.92
CA ASP A 225 16.13 -17.43 -7.23
C ASP A 225 14.64 -17.08 -7.15
N GLY A 226 14.14 -16.34 -8.14
CA GLY A 226 12.74 -15.92 -8.18
C GLY A 226 12.35 -14.83 -7.20
N ALA A 227 13.24 -14.45 -6.27
CA ALA A 227 12.95 -13.41 -5.30
C ALA A 227 12.97 -12.01 -5.95
N ARG A 228 12.08 -11.11 -5.45
CA ARG A 228 11.82 -9.79 -6.05
C ARG A 228 13.10 -8.97 -6.26
N LEU A 229 13.94 -8.83 -5.24
CA LEU A 229 15.15 -8.01 -5.32
C LEU A 229 16.27 -8.69 -6.09
N THR A 230 16.24 -10.02 -6.27
CA THR A 230 17.12 -10.73 -7.18
C THR A 230 16.73 -10.46 -8.64
N LEU A 231 15.42 -10.57 -8.96
CA LEU A 231 14.91 -10.38 -10.32
C LEU A 231 14.92 -8.90 -10.79
N TYR A 232 14.72 -7.96 -9.89
CA TYR A 232 14.49 -6.54 -10.21
C TYR A 232 15.40 -5.60 -9.42
N SER A 233 16.65 -5.99 -9.15
CA SER A 233 17.61 -5.24 -8.33
C SER A 233 17.79 -3.79 -8.76
N ASN A 234 17.79 -3.51 -10.07
CA ASN A 234 17.97 -2.17 -10.62
C ASN A 234 16.73 -1.27 -10.49
N MET A 235 15.54 -1.84 -10.28
CA MET A 235 14.28 -1.09 -10.19
C MET A 235 13.91 -0.73 -8.74
N TYR A 236 14.29 -1.56 -7.79
CA TYR A 236 13.86 -1.44 -6.39
C TYR A 236 15.04 -1.17 -5.47
N THR A 237 15.64 0.01 -5.62
CA THR A 237 16.86 0.38 -4.89
C THR A 237 16.60 0.93 -3.48
N ARG A 238 15.32 1.21 -3.11
CA ARG A 238 14.98 1.79 -1.80
C ARG A 238 15.60 1.02 -0.64
N TYR A 239 15.43 -0.29 -0.63
CA TYR A 239 15.84 -1.17 0.47
C TYR A 239 17.23 -1.79 0.30
N THR A 240 17.85 -1.70 -0.88
CA THR A 240 19.14 -2.34 -1.18
C THR A 240 20.34 -1.39 -1.06
N LYS A 241 20.13 -0.16 -0.62
CA LYS A 241 21.21 0.76 -0.25
C LYS A 241 21.97 0.25 0.98
N PRO A 242 23.24 0.64 1.19
CA PRO A 242 24.04 0.14 2.33
C PRO A 242 23.37 0.24 3.69
N LYS A 243 22.64 1.34 3.95
CA LYS A 243 21.86 1.49 5.18
C LYS A 243 20.71 0.47 5.28
N GLY A 244 19.99 0.24 4.19
CA GLY A 244 18.90 -0.74 4.14
C GLY A 244 19.38 -2.15 4.43
N LEU A 245 20.50 -2.57 3.82
CA LEU A 245 21.14 -3.86 4.08
C LEU A 245 21.55 -3.99 5.55
N LYS A 246 22.33 -3.04 6.07
CA LYS A 246 22.81 -3.04 7.45
C LYS A 246 21.67 -3.16 8.47
N TYR A 247 20.63 -2.33 8.32
CA TYR A 247 19.56 -2.29 9.33
C TYR A 247 18.55 -3.42 9.17
N SER A 248 18.33 -3.97 7.96
CA SER A 248 17.54 -5.19 7.80
C SER A 248 18.21 -6.37 8.50
N GLU A 249 19.53 -6.55 8.36
CA GLU A 249 20.28 -7.61 9.06
C GLU A 249 20.22 -7.46 10.58
N LYS A 250 20.33 -6.21 11.11
CA LYS A 250 20.18 -5.96 12.54
C LYS A 250 18.81 -6.39 13.07
N PHE A 251 17.72 -5.98 12.40
CA PHE A 251 16.37 -6.39 12.81
C PHE A 251 16.14 -7.90 12.65
N ASN A 252 16.64 -8.51 11.57
CA ASN A 252 16.52 -9.95 11.36
C ASN A 252 17.28 -10.75 12.43
N SER A 253 18.46 -10.28 12.86
CA SER A 253 19.23 -10.89 13.95
C SER A 253 18.51 -10.75 15.28
N LEU A 254 18.02 -9.56 15.60
CA LEU A 254 17.23 -9.32 16.81
C LEU A 254 16.02 -10.27 16.90
N ALA A 255 15.28 -10.47 15.79
CA ALA A 255 14.16 -11.40 15.78
C ALA A 255 14.59 -12.81 16.22
N ARG A 256 15.71 -13.31 15.67
CA ARG A 256 16.23 -14.66 15.99
C ARG A 256 16.72 -14.76 17.43
N GLU A 257 17.31 -13.71 17.98
CA GLU A 257 17.75 -13.64 19.38
C GLU A 257 16.58 -13.82 20.37
N TYR A 258 15.40 -13.34 20.00
CA TYR A 258 14.17 -13.48 20.78
C TYR A 258 13.28 -14.67 20.35
N GLY A 259 13.83 -15.61 19.59
CA GLY A 259 13.11 -16.81 19.16
C GLY A 259 11.97 -16.58 18.17
N LEU A 260 11.96 -15.41 17.52
CA LEU A 260 10.99 -15.05 16.49
C LEU A 260 11.58 -15.25 15.09
N THR A 261 10.75 -15.53 14.11
CA THR A 261 11.16 -15.34 12.72
C THR A 261 11.21 -13.83 12.40
N PRO A 262 12.09 -13.37 11.48
CA PRO A 262 12.09 -11.99 11.03
C PRO A 262 10.71 -11.50 10.56
N VAL A 263 9.94 -12.36 9.86
CA VAL A 263 8.56 -12.06 9.41
C VAL A 263 7.63 -11.80 10.60
N GLN A 264 7.68 -12.65 11.63
CA GLN A 264 6.86 -12.49 12.82
C GLN A 264 7.14 -11.18 13.54
N MET A 265 8.41 -10.84 13.74
CA MET A 265 8.77 -9.58 14.39
C MET A 265 8.37 -8.37 13.54
N ALA A 266 8.67 -8.38 12.24
CA ALA A 266 8.36 -7.25 11.36
C ALA A 266 6.84 -7.00 11.23
N LEU A 267 6.04 -8.04 11.04
CA LEU A 267 4.59 -7.90 10.95
C LEU A 267 3.95 -7.63 12.32
N GLY A 268 4.43 -8.27 13.38
CA GLY A 268 3.99 -8.01 14.76
C GLY A 268 4.23 -6.56 15.17
N PHE A 269 5.39 -5.99 14.81
CA PHE A 269 5.68 -4.58 15.05
C PHE A 269 4.69 -3.65 14.33
N VAL A 270 4.42 -3.87 13.05
CA VAL A 270 3.46 -3.05 12.30
C VAL A 270 2.06 -3.20 12.89
N ASN A 271 1.64 -4.41 13.23
CA ASN A 271 0.32 -4.70 13.81
C ASN A 271 0.11 -4.08 15.20
N SER A 272 1.18 -3.80 15.95
CA SER A 272 1.08 -3.21 17.28
C SER A 272 0.85 -1.68 17.31
N ARG A 273 0.73 -1.03 16.15
CA ARG A 273 0.61 0.43 16.07
C ARG A 273 -0.83 0.90 16.12
N ASP A 274 -1.15 1.82 17.03
CA ASP A 274 -2.49 2.35 17.26
C ASP A 274 -3.10 3.09 16.05
N PHE A 275 -2.25 3.63 15.18
CA PHE A 275 -2.66 4.30 13.95
C PHE A 275 -2.89 3.34 12.77
N LEU A 276 -2.63 2.05 12.94
CA LEU A 276 -2.84 1.06 11.90
C LEU A 276 -4.30 0.64 11.80
N THR A 277 -4.84 0.64 10.58
CA THR A 277 -6.13 0.01 10.28
C THR A 277 -5.94 -1.39 9.72
N SER A 278 -5.01 -1.56 8.79
CA SER A 278 -4.69 -2.86 8.20
C SER A 278 -3.27 -2.91 7.66
N ASN A 279 -2.66 -4.07 7.84
CA ASN A 279 -1.34 -4.37 7.28
C ASN A 279 -1.54 -5.06 5.92
N ILE A 280 -0.97 -4.49 4.84
CA ILE A 280 -1.11 -5.04 3.50
C ILE A 280 0.05 -6.00 3.22
N ILE A 281 -0.28 -7.27 3.20
CA ILE A 281 0.66 -8.36 2.92
C ILE A 281 0.52 -8.85 1.48
N GLY A 282 1.60 -9.46 0.98
CA GLY A 282 1.63 -10.17 -0.29
C GLY A 282 2.53 -11.38 -0.17
N ALA A 283 2.22 -12.43 -0.91
CA ALA A 283 2.99 -13.68 -0.91
C ALA A 283 3.19 -14.21 -2.32
N THR A 284 4.24 -14.97 -2.54
CA THR A 284 4.51 -15.67 -3.80
C THR A 284 4.05 -17.12 -3.78
N ASP A 285 3.82 -17.69 -2.59
CA ASP A 285 3.31 -19.03 -2.36
C ASP A 285 2.33 -19.09 -1.17
N LEU A 286 1.65 -20.22 -1.01
CA LEU A 286 0.62 -20.40 0.02
C LEU A 286 1.21 -20.49 1.43
N GLU A 287 2.42 -21.00 1.56
CA GLU A 287 3.11 -21.14 2.83
C GLU A 287 3.47 -19.76 3.38
N GLN A 288 4.10 -18.91 2.56
CA GLN A 288 4.36 -17.51 2.90
C GLN A 288 3.08 -16.75 3.27
N LEU A 289 1.96 -17.02 2.56
CA LEU A 289 0.69 -16.37 2.88
C LEU A 289 0.19 -16.79 4.25
N LYS A 290 0.25 -18.08 4.61
CA LYS A 290 -0.11 -18.59 5.93
C LYS A 290 0.77 -17.99 7.03
N ASP A 291 2.08 -17.95 6.83
CA ASP A 291 3.02 -17.38 7.77
C ASP A 291 2.74 -15.90 8.03
N ASN A 292 2.49 -15.15 6.95
CA ASN A 292 2.12 -13.73 7.07
C ASN A 292 0.81 -13.54 7.84
N ILE A 293 -0.22 -14.35 7.57
CA ILE A 293 -1.51 -14.29 8.29
C ILE A 293 -1.32 -14.68 9.77
N ASN A 294 -0.57 -15.74 10.03
CA ASN A 294 -0.31 -16.19 11.41
C ASN A 294 0.47 -15.16 12.24
N SER A 295 1.29 -14.34 11.60
CA SER A 295 2.02 -13.27 12.27
C SER A 295 1.11 -12.20 12.89
N PHE A 296 -0.17 -12.12 12.50
CA PHE A 296 -1.14 -11.25 13.15
C PHE A 296 -1.41 -11.64 14.62
N ARG A 297 -1.18 -12.90 14.99
CA ARG A 297 -1.35 -13.43 16.35
C ARG A 297 -0.14 -13.18 17.26
N ILE A 298 0.94 -12.60 16.72
CA ILE A 298 2.17 -12.36 17.47
C ILE A 298 2.06 -11.03 18.21
N ASN A 299 2.14 -11.09 19.52
CA ASN A 299 2.30 -9.93 20.38
C ASN A 299 3.78 -9.83 20.78
N LEU A 300 4.42 -8.74 20.42
CA LEU A 300 5.79 -8.46 20.82
C LEU A 300 5.80 -8.01 22.29
N THR A 301 6.78 -8.51 23.06
CA THR A 301 6.97 -8.07 24.44
C THR A 301 7.55 -6.65 24.49
N ASP A 302 7.35 -5.95 25.59
CA ASP A 302 7.93 -4.61 25.81
C ASP A 302 9.45 -4.62 25.66
N GLU A 303 10.10 -5.71 26.03
CA GLU A 303 11.54 -5.89 25.86
C GLU A 303 11.93 -5.90 24.38
N VAL A 304 11.25 -6.69 23.53
CA VAL A 304 11.50 -6.71 22.08
C VAL A 304 11.24 -5.34 21.47
N ILE A 305 10.16 -4.66 21.85
CA ILE A 305 9.88 -3.29 21.39
C ILE A 305 11.00 -2.34 21.79
N SER A 306 11.50 -2.42 23.04
CA SER A 306 12.61 -1.58 23.51
C SER A 306 13.89 -1.80 22.69
N GLU A 307 14.22 -3.04 22.33
CA GLU A 307 15.38 -3.31 21.48
C GLU A 307 15.17 -2.82 20.03
N ILE A 308 13.95 -2.93 19.50
CA ILE A 308 13.60 -2.33 18.21
C ILE A 308 13.81 -0.81 18.23
N GLU A 309 13.38 -0.13 19.29
CA GLU A 309 13.58 1.33 19.45
C GLU A 309 15.06 1.71 19.48
N LYS A 310 15.91 0.96 20.17
CA LYS A 310 17.37 1.20 20.18
C LYS A 310 17.98 1.15 18.77
N ILE A 311 17.58 0.18 17.97
CA ILE A 311 18.04 0.10 16.57
C ILE A 311 17.50 1.27 15.75
N HIS A 312 16.25 1.67 15.99
CA HIS A 312 15.63 2.82 15.32
C HIS A 312 16.36 4.12 15.65
N ASP A 313 16.71 4.35 16.90
CA ASP A 313 17.42 5.56 17.37
C ASP A 313 18.79 5.72 16.72
N GLU A 314 19.48 4.62 16.40
CA GLU A 314 20.74 4.70 15.65
C GLU A 314 20.58 5.29 14.25
N ASN A 315 19.46 5.03 13.58
CA ASN A 315 19.14 5.57 12.25
C ASN A 315 17.63 5.49 11.97
N PRO A 316 16.88 6.57 12.27
CA PRO A 316 15.42 6.60 12.15
C PRO A 316 14.88 6.34 10.75
N TYR A 317 15.66 6.60 9.70
CA TYR A 317 15.20 6.51 8.30
C TYR A 317 16.21 5.75 7.42
N PRO A 318 16.42 4.45 7.64
CA PRO A 318 17.34 3.69 6.79
C PRO A 318 16.82 3.54 5.36
N CYS A 319 15.49 3.52 5.15
CA CYS A 319 14.84 3.33 3.85
C CYS A 319 13.54 4.16 3.73
N PRO A 320 13.65 5.49 3.71
CA PRO A 320 12.48 6.38 3.66
C PRO A 320 11.63 6.21 2.42
#